data_af32e73342f4e3e47300ff531251f516
#
_entry.id   af32e73342f4e3e47300ff531251f516
#
_cell.length_a   1.000
_cell.length_b   1.000
_cell.length_c   1.000
_cell.angle_alpha   90.00
_cell.angle_beta   90.00
_cell.angle_gamma   90.00
#
_symmetry.space_group_name_H-M   'P 1'
#
loop_
_entity.id
_entity.type
_entity.pdbx_description
1 polymer ?
#
loop_
_entity_poly.entity_id
_entity_poly.type
_entity_poly.pdbx_seq_one_letter_code
_entity_poly.pdbx_strand_id
1 'polypeptide(L)'
;MNILYIAYSCNPFAGSEDKIGWCVPYESAKTNKVYVVTKEEQREPIEKYLQTHVLENIEFYYVDIPNFYKKVFKGFMYSGRLNIWNKRAFPIVKKLCCDNKIDIIHQITPIEFRAIGDYGKIE
;
A
#
# COMPACT_ATOMS: atom_id res chain seq x y z
N MET A 1 2.05 14.79 11.79
CA MET A 1 1.94 14.85 10.32
C MET A 1 0.98 13.79 9.82
N ASN A 2 0.36 14.03 8.69
CA ASN A 2 -0.45 13.05 7.99
C ASN A 2 0.38 12.47 6.84
N ILE A 3 0.67 11.18 6.91
CA ILE A 3 1.53 10.51 5.94
C ILE A 3 0.73 9.41 5.25
N LEU A 4 0.79 9.39 3.92
CA LEU A 4 0.19 8.35 3.12
C LEU A 4 1.29 7.44 2.57
N TYR A 5 1.20 6.15 2.90
CA TYR A 5 2.12 5.13 2.38
C TYR A 5 1.44 4.34 1.29
N ILE A 6 2.14 4.15 0.20
CA ILE A 6 1.71 3.28 -0.90
C ILE A 6 2.61 2.06 -0.85
N ALA A 7 2.08 0.96 -0.33
CA ALA A 7 2.84 -0.26 -0.09
C ALA A 7 2.12 -1.45 -0.71
N TYR A 8 2.55 -1.84 -1.91
CA TYR A 8 1.99 -2.99 -2.60
C TYR A 8 2.10 -4.26 -1.73
N SER A 9 3.25 -4.48 -1.13
CA SER A 9 3.51 -5.57 -0.19
C SER A 9 3.46 -5.04 1.24
N CYS A 10 2.57 -5.59 2.06
CA CYS A 10 2.36 -5.12 3.43
C CYS A 10 1.72 -6.25 4.25
N ASN A 11 2.55 -7.04 4.93
CA ASN A 11 2.05 -8.20 5.67
C ASN A 11 2.80 -8.33 7.00
N PRO A 12 2.10 -8.26 8.15
CA PRO A 12 2.74 -8.36 9.46
C PRO A 12 3.33 -9.72 9.78
N PHE A 13 2.91 -10.77 9.06
CA PHE A 13 3.36 -12.14 9.32
C PHE A 13 4.41 -12.65 8.35
N ALA A 14 4.66 -11.93 7.27
CA ALA A 14 5.63 -12.34 6.26
C ALA A 14 6.96 -11.60 6.42
N GLY A 15 8.01 -12.11 5.77
CA GLY A 15 9.32 -11.48 5.77
C GLY A 15 9.58 -10.62 4.54
N SER A 16 10.84 -10.17 4.39
CA SER A 16 11.32 -9.40 3.23
C SER A 16 10.49 -8.14 2.96
N GLU A 17 10.07 -7.93 1.74
CA GLU A 17 9.35 -6.75 1.28
C GLU A 17 8.02 -6.55 2.02
N ASP A 18 7.29 -7.64 2.29
CA ASP A 18 6.04 -7.58 3.03
C ASP A 18 6.27 -7.02 4.44
N LYS A 19 7.34 -7.43 5.08
CA LYS A 19 7.70 -6.95 6.41
C LYS A 19 8.06 -5.47 6.41
N ILE A 20 8.82 -5.03 5.43
CA ILE A 20 9.19 -3.61 5.29
C ILE A 20 7.94 -2.77 5.07
N GLY A 21 7.07 -3.20 4.15
CA GLY A 21 5.82 -2.50 3.86
C GLY A 21 4.87 -2.42 5.06
N TRP A 22 5.01 -3.32 6.01
CA TRP A 22 4.26 -3.30 7.26
C TRP A 22 4.95 -2.45 8.33
N CYS A 23 6.25 -2.70 8.58
CA CYS A 23 6.97 -2.09 9.69
C CYS A 23 7.12 -0.57 9.53
N VAL A 24 7.37 -0.09 8.33
CA VAL A 24 7.59 1.35 8.11
C VAL A 24 6.34 2.16 8.48
N PRO A 25 5.14 1.85 7.93
CA PRO A 25 3.94 2.56 8.36
C PRO A 25 3.60 2.34 9.83
N TYR A 26 3.81 1.13 10.32
CA TYR A 26 3.53 0.78 11.73
C TYR A 26 4.32 1.67 12.68
N GLU A 27 5.63 1.79 12.46
CA GLU A 27 6.48 2.65 13.29
C GLU A 27 6.13 4.13 13.13
N SER A 28 5.83 4.56 11.91
CA SER A 28 5.42 5.94 11.63
C SER A 28 4.14 6.32 12.38
N ALA A 29 3.21 5.38 12.53
CA ALA A 29 1.93 5.64 13.19
C ALA A 29 2.06 5.91 14.68
N LYS A 30 3.22 5.67 15.29
CA LYS A 30 3.46 6.00 16.69
C LYS A 30 3.50 7.50 16.93
N THR A 31 3.87 8.28 15.92
CA THR A 31 4.02 9.73 16.04
C THR A 31 3.25 10.51 14.97
N ASN A 32 2.62 9.83 14.02
CA ASN A 32 1.92 10.47 12.91
C ASN A 32 0.57 9.80 12.66
N LYS A 33 -0.33 10.51 11.97
CA LYS A 33 -1.52 9.89 11.39
C LYS A 33 -1.12 9.27 10.05
N VAL A 34 -1.39 7.99 9.89
CA VAL A 34 -0.91 7.21 8.76
C VAL A 34 -2.07 6.59 7.97
N TYR A 35 -1.98 6.69 6.66
CA TYR A 35 -2.88 6.05 5.70
C TYR A 35 -2.05 5.11 4.84
N VAL A 36 -2.49 3.86 4.72
CA VAL A 36 -1.76 2.84 3.94
C VAL A 36 -2.65 2.33 2.82
N VAL A 37 -2.15 2.45 1.59
CA VAL A 37 -2.80 1.87 0.42
C VAL A 37 -1.98 0.64 0.02
N THR A 38 -2.62 -0.52 0.04
CA THR A 38 -1.97 -1.81 -0.23
C THR A 38 -2.85 -2.69 -1.11
N LYS A 39 -2.32 -3.81 -1.59
CA LYS A 39 -3.09 -4.72 -2.44
C LYS A 39 -4.14 -5.51 -1.63
N GLU A 40 -5.22 -5.90 -2.28
CA GLU A 40 -6.34 -6.59 -1.64
C GLU A 40 -5.92 -7.88 -0.93
N GLU A 41 -4.93 -8.59 -1.47
CA GLU A 41 -4.45 -9.84 -0.88
C GLU A 41 -3.89 -9.66 0.52
N GLN A 42 -3.54 -8.44 0.90
CA GLN A 42 -3.04 -8.14 2.25
C GLN A 42 -4.14 -7.90 3.27
N ARG A 43 -5.40 -7.84 2.83
CA ARG A 43 -6.53 -7.61 3.74
C ARG A 43 -6.61 -8.68 4.82
N GLU A 44 -6.56 -9.94 4.43
CA GLU A 44 -6.70 -11.04 5.37
C GLU A 44 -5.62 -11.02 6.47
N PRO A 45 -4.31 -11.00 6.15
CA PRO A 45 -3.31 -10.96 7.21
C PRO A 45 -3.36 -9.69 8.05
N ILE A 46 -3.64 -8.53 7.45
CA ILE A 46 -3.73 -7.28 8.19
C ILE A 46 -4.91 -7.31 9.16
N GLU A 47 -6.09 -7.70 8.70
CA GLU A 47 -7.27 -7.76 9.56
C GLU A 47 -7.12 -8.81 10.65
N LYS A 48 -6.45 -9.92 10.38
CA LYS A 48 -6.12 -10.92 11.37
C LYS A 48 -5.25 -10.33 12.49
N TYR A 49 -4.25 -9.55 12.13
CA TYR A 49 -3.40 -8.86 13.11
C TYR A 49 -4.22 -7.87 13.94
N LEU A 50 -5.11 -7.12 13.31
CA LEU A 50 -5.94 -6.13 13.99
C LEU A 50 -6.97 -6.71 14.94
N GLN A 51 -7.31 -8.00 14.82
CA GLN A 51 -8.19 -8.69 15.75
C GLN A 51 -7.58 -8.82 17.16
N THR A 52 -6.27 -8.90 17.25
CA THR A 52 -5.53 -9.08 18.50
C THR A 52 -4.71 -7.86 18.91
N HIS A 53 -4.54 -6.89 18.01
CA HIS A 53 -3.74 -5.69 18.24
C HIS A 53 -4.53 -4.47 17.78
N VAL A 54 -4.87 -3.61 18.72
CA VAL A 54 -5.55 -2.36 18.40
C VAL A 54 -4.49 -1.34 17.98
N LEU A 55 -4.59 -0.87 16.73
CA LEU A 55 -3.69 0.14 16.20
C LEU A 55 -4.43 1.46 16.05
N GLU A 56 -3.92 2.49 16.71
CA GLU A 56 -4.42 3.84 16.58
C GLU A 56 -3.63 4.59 15.52
N ASN A 57 -4.22 5.62 14.95
CA ASN A 57 -3.57 6.52 13.99
C ASN A 57 -3.13 5.86 12.68
N ILE A 58 -3.69 4.70 12.34
CA ILE A 58 -3.41 4.06 11.07
C ILE A 58 -4.70 3.53 10.44
N GLU A 59 -4.87 3.78 9.17
CA GLU A 59 -6.00 3.29 8.38
C GLU A 59 -5.48 2.60 7.14
N PHE A 60 -6.11 1.47 6.77
CA PHE A 60 -5.72 0.66 5.64
C PHE A 60 -6.77 0.73 4.53
N TYR A 61 -6.32 0.87 3.30
CA TYR A 61 -7.14 0.89 2.09
C TYR A 61 -6.61 -0.16 1.13
N TYR A 62 -7.51 -1.02 0.66
CA TYR A 62 -7.14 -2.17 -0.16
C TYR A 62 -7.56 -1.96 -1.60
N VAL A 63 -6.66 -2.23 -2.52
CA VAL A 63 -6.89 -2.06 -3.96
C VAL A 63 -6.66 -3.39 -4.65
N ASP A 64 -7.63 -3.85 -5.40
CA ASP A 64 -7.54 -5.09 -6.16
C ASP A 64 -7.38 -4.82 -7.65
N ILE A 65 -6.93 -5.83 -8.38
CA ILE A 65 -6.90 -5.82 -9.84
C ILE A 65 -7.85 -6.90 -10.35
N PRO A 66 -8.44 -6.73 -11.56
CA PRO A 66 -9.31 -7.76 -12.12
C PRO A 66 -8.60 -9.10 -12.25
N ASN A 67 -9.34 -10.20 -12.05
CA ASN A 67 -8.80 -11.55 -12.14
C ASN A 67 -8.14 -11.86 -13.48
N PHE A 68 -8.64 -11.24 -14.57
CA PHE A 68 -8.03 -11.36 -15.88
C PHE A 68 -6.54 -11.01 -15.86
N TYR A 69 -6.19 -9.87 -15.23
CA TYR A 69 -4.80 -9.45 -15.14
C TYR A 69 -3.98 -10.36 -14.24
N LYS A 70 -4.58 -10.92 -13.21
CA LYS A 70 -3.90 -11.89 -12.34
C LYS A 70 -3.54 -13.17 -13.10
N LYS A 71 -4.37 -13.57 -14.07
CA LYS A 71 -4.10 -14.73 -14.90
C LYS A 71 -3.04 -14.46 -15.96
N VAL A 72 -3.05 -13.26 -16.55
CA VAL A 72 -2.12 -12.88 -17.61
C VAL A 72 -0.72 -12.61 -17.06
N PHE A 73 -0.63 -11.86 -15.95
CA PHE A 73 0.65 -11.47 -15.38
C PHE A 73 1.01 -12.40 -14.21
N LYS A 74 1.68 -13.50 -14.53
CA LYS A 74 2.16 -14.49 -13.56
C LYS A 74 3.68 -14.57 -13.62
N GLY A 75 4.30 -14.97 -12.53
CA GLY A 75 5.74 -15.22 -12.47
C GLY A 75 6.56 -14.00 -12.90
N PHE A 76 7.34 -14.14 -13.96
CA PHE A 76 8.21 -13.06 -14.43
C PHE A 76 7.47 -11.82 -14.95
N MET A 77 6.15 -11.91 -15.15
CA MET A 77 5.33 -10.77 -15.58
C MET A 77 4.74 -10.00 -14.39
N TYR A 78 5.30 -10.18 -13.23
CA TYR A 78 4.86 -9.53 -11.99
C TYR A 78 4.83 -8.00 -12.11
N SER A 79 5.78 -7.41 -12.84
CA SER A 79 5.81 -5.95 -13.06
C SER A 79 4.55 -5.44 -13.75
N GLY A 80 3.92 -6.25 -14.61
CA GLY A 80 2.66 -5.89 -15.25
C GLY A 80 1.53 -5.76 -14.24
N ARG A 81 1.45 -6.69 -13.29
CA ARG A 81 0.48 -6.60 -12.17
C ARG A 81 0.68 -5.33 -11.36
N LEU A 82 1.92 -5.03 -11.04
CA LEU A 82 2.25 -3.86 -10.23
C LEU A 82 1.85 -2.57 -10.95
N ASN A 83 2.10 -2.49 -12.25
CA ASN A 83 1.70 -1.34 -13.05
C ASN A 83 0.18 -1.15 -13.10
N ILE A 84 -0.57 -2.23 -13.28
CA ILE A 84 -2.04 -2.19 -13.27
C ILE A 84 -2.53 -1.78 -11.87
N TRP A 85 -1.94 -2.35 -10.84
CA TRP A 85 -2.30 -2.01 -9.46
C TRP A 85 -2.08 -0.52 -9.19
N ASN A 86 -0.93 0.02 -9.59
CA ASN A 86 -0.62 1.44 -9.43
C ASN A 86 -1.65 2.33 -10.13
N LYS A 87 -2.07 1.97 -11.33
CA LYS A 87 -3.10 2.71 -12.05
C LYS A 87 -4.44 2.69 -11.33
N ARG A 88 -4.80 1.58 -10.72
CA ARG A 88 -6.05 1.46 -9.96
C ARG A 88 -5.95 2.14 -8.59
N ALA A 89 -4.78 2.16 -7.99
CA ALA A 89 -4.55 2.82 -6.70
C ALA A 89 -4.55 4.35 -6.84
N PHE A 90 -4.14 4.88 -7.98
CA PHE A 90 -3.98 6.32 -8.18
C PHE A 90 -5.25 7.13 -7.84
N PRO A 91 -6.47 6.77 -8.31
CA PRO A 91 -7.67 7.52 -7.95
C PRO A 91 -7.95 7.50 -6.44
N ILE A 92 -7.65 6.39 -5.78
CA ILE A 92 -7.86 6.23 -4.34
C ILE A 92 -6.89 7.12 -3.57
N VAL A 93 -5.62 7.12 -3.97
CA VAL A 93 -4.60 7.99 -3.38
C VAL A 93 -4.98 9.45 -3.58
N LYS A 94 -5.41 9.82 -4.78
CA LYS A 94 -5.85 11.18 -5.09
C LYS A 94 -7.01 11.60 -4.22
N LYS A 95 -8.00 10.73 -4.05
CA LYS A 95 -9.15 10.99 -3.19
C LYS A 95 -8.73 11.19 -1.74
N LEU A 96 -7.86 10.35 -1.23
CA LEU A 96 -7.35 10.47 0.13
C LEU A 96 -6.63 11.79 0.33
N CYS A 97 -5.86 12.23 -0.65
CA CYS A 97 -5.18 13.53 -0.59
C CYS A 97 -6.16 14.70 -0.60
N CYS A 98 -7.29 14.57 -1.29
CA CYS A 98 -8.32 15.61 -1.33
C CYS A 98 -9.15 15.65 -0.04
N ASP A 99 -9.49 14.48 0.51
CA ASP A 99 -10.35 14.37 1.69
C ASP A 99 -9.60 14.61 3.00
N ASN A 100 -8.30 14.38 2.99
CA ASN A 100 -7.43 14.51 4.16
C ASN A 100 -6.26 15.41 3.83
N LYS A 101 -5.76 16.12 4.84
CA LYS A 101 -4.59 16.96 4.65
C LYS A 101 -3.34 16.08 4.73
N ILE A 102 -2.95 15.50 3.60
CA ILE A 102 -1.75 14.66 3.53
C ILE A 102 -0.52 15.55 3.35
N ASP A 103 0.44 15.40 4.24
CA ASP A 103 1.69 16.17 4.22
C ASP A 103 2.76 15.49 3.36
N ILE A 104 2.83 14.15 3.42
CA ILE A 104 3.86 13.39 2.71
C ILE A 104 3.22 12.14 2.09
N ILE A 105 3.58 11.86 0.84
CA ILE A 105 3.28 10.59 0.18
C ILE A 105 4.59 9.82 0.07
N HIS A 106 4.61 8.62 0.66
CA HIS A 106 5.80 7.76 0.64
C HIS A 106 5.45 6.46 -0.05
N GLN A 107 6.03 6.23 -1.22
CA GLN A 107 5.86 4.98 -1.95
C GLN A 107 6.95 3.99 -1.54
N ILE A 108 6.54 2.84 -1.02
CA ILE A 108 7.45 1.74 -0.70
C ILE A 108 7.44 0.79 -1.89
N THR A 109 8.50 0.82 -2.68
CA THR A 109 8.61 -0.02 -3.87
C THR A 109 9.29 -1.35 -3.55
N PRO A 110 8.82 -2.45 -4.17
CA PRO A 110 9.55 -3.72 -4.12
C PRO A 110 10.95 -3.56 -4.71
N ILE A 111 11.92 -4.23 -4.09
CA ILE A 111 13.33 -4.13 -4.48
C ILE A 111 13.56 -4.50 -5.95
N GLU A 112 12.78 -5.43 -6.44
CA GLU A 112 12.95 -5.99 -7.79
C GLU A 112 12.33 -5.14 -8.91
N PHE A 113 11.52 -4.12 -8.56
CA PHE A 113 10.74 -3.39 -9.55
C PHE A 113 10.84 -1.89 -9.34
N ARG A 114 11.13 -1.21 -10.43
CA ARG A 114 11.10 0.26 -10.48
C ARG A 114 9.76 0.77 -10.98
N ALA A 115 8.68 0.18 -10.50
CA ALA A 115 7.37 0.67 -10.87
C ALA A 115 7.08 1.94 -10.08
N ILE A 116 7.35 3.04 -10.72
CA ILE A 116 7.05 4.34 -10.15
C ILE A 116 5.66 4.73 -10.63
N GLY A 117 4.73 4.80 -9.70
CA GLY A 117 3.41 5.35 -10.01
C GLY A 117 3.51 6.86 -10.20
N ASP A 118 2.52 7.44 -10.85
CA ASP A 118 2.48 8.88 -11.12
C ASP A 118 2.08 9.71 -9.90
N TYR A 119 2.42 9.23 -8.71
CA TYR A 119 1.99 9.84 -7.44
C TYR A 119 2.60 11.22 -7.20
N GLY A 120 3.74 11.49 -7.81
CA GLY A 120 4.38 12.80 -7.73
C GLY A 120 3.59 13.92 -8.41
N LYS A 121 2.57 13.58 -9.20
CA LYS A 121 1.69 14.55 -9.85
C LYS A 121 0.51 14.97 -9.00
N ILE A 122 0.36 14.38 -7.82
CA ILE A 122 -0.70 14.73 -6.88
C ILE A 122 -0.18 15.84 -5.98
N GLU A 123 -0.81 16.98 -6.04
CA GLU A 123 -0.49 18.12 -5.19
C GLU A 123 -1.72 18.61 -4.42
#